data_881731ec2cf96072f5740039233b048e
#
_entry.id   881731ec2cf96072f5740039233b048e
#
_cell.length_a   1.000
_cell.length_b   1.000
_cell.length_c   1.000
_cell.angle_alpha   90.00
_cell.angle_beta   90.00
_cell.angle_gamma   90.00
#
_symmetry.space_group_name_H-M   'P 1'
#
loop_
_entity.id
_entity.type
_entity.pdbx_description
1 polymer ?
#
loop_
_entity_poly.entity_id
_entity_poly.type
_entity_poly.pdbx_seq_one_letter_code
_entity_poly.pdbx_strand_id
1 'polypeptide(L)'
;MQKIEWGPNWEEILGSEFAKRRADKNFDQIQADIYGEYENTFMMYLPRLCEHCLNPTCVASCPSGAIYKREEDGIVLIDQDKCRGWRMCISGCPYKKIYYNWKSGKSEKCIFCYPRIESGQPTICSETCVGRIRYLGVLLYDADKIKEAASTPNEKDLYKAQLDVFLDPNDPAVIEQALKDGVPMSVIESAQKSPVYKLAMDWQLALPLHPEYRTLPMVWYMPPLSPIQNAAEAGKVGMDGLIPDVDSLRIPVKYLANMLTAGDEAPIKLALKRLLAMRSYKR
;
A
#
# COMPACT_ATOMS: atom_id res chain seq x y z
N MET A 1 -17.32 -17.47 -32.95
CA MET A 1 -16.72 -16.95 -31.73
C MET A 1 -15.98 -18.07 -31.05
N GLN A 2 -14.66 -17.99 -30.91
CA GLN A 2 -13.88 -19.02 -30.22
C GLN A 2 -14.11 -18.88 -28.72
N LYS A 3 -14.55 -19.96 -28.06
CA LYS A 3 -14.73 -19.98 -26.59
C LYS A 3 -13.34 -19.86 -25.96
N ILE A 4 -13.09 -18.82 -25.20
CA ILE A 4 -11.83 -18.65 -24.47
C ILE A 4 -11.93 -19.52 -23.21
N GLU A 5 -11.10 -20.54 -23.12
CA GLU A 5 -10.96 -21.35 -21.91
C GLU A 5 -10.03 -20.67 -20.91
N TRP A 6 -10.60 -20.12 -19.85
CA TRP A 6 -9.90 -19.41 -18.77
C TRP A 6 -9.41 -20.36 -17.65
N GLY A 7 -8.99 -21.54 -17.99
CA GLY A 7 -8.57 -22.54 -17.00
C GLY A 7 -9.62 -23.62 -16.76
N PRO A 8 -9.54 -24.35 -15.64
CA PRO A 8 -10.46 -25.44 -15.36
C PRO A 8 -11.90 -24.94 -15.39
N ASN A 9 -12.77 -25.74 -16.00
CA ASN A 9 -14.18 -25.41 -16.19
C ASN A 9 -14.86 -25.22 -14.84
N TRP A 10 -15.03 -23.98 -14.42
CA TRP A 10 -15.61 -23.64 -13.12
C TRP A 10 -17.03 -24.20 -12.92
N GLU A 11 -17.77 -24.35 -14.02
CA GLU A 11 -19.11 -24.94 -14.01
C GLU A 11 -19.08 -26.43 -13.65
N GLU A 12 -18.05 -27.18 -14.10
CA GLU A 12 -17.86 -28.59 -13.76
C GLU A 12 -17.23 -28.77 -12.39
N ILE A 13 -16.23 -27.95 -12.04
CA ILE A 13 -15.51 -28.08 -10.76
C ILE A 13 -16.36 -27.62 -9.56
N LEU A 14 -17.16 -26.59 -9.71
CA LEU A 14 -18.11 -26.14 -8.68
C LEU A 14 -19.40 -26.99 -8.66
N GLY A 15 -19.39 -28.11 -9.39
CA GLY A 15 -20.27 -29.25 -9.13
C GLY A 15 -21.70 -29.06 -9.53
N SER A 16 -22.01 -28.32 -10.60
CA SER A 16 -23.26 -28.56 -11.31
C SER A 16 -23.65 -27.44 -12.27
N GLU A 17 -24.30 -27.82 -13.34
CA GLU A 17 -24.99 -26.91 -14.24
C GLU A 17 -25.93 -25.98 -13.44
N PHE A 18 -25.93 -24.70 -13.77
CA PHE A 18 -26.78 -23.69 -13.13
C PHE A 18 -28.24 -24.12 -13.05
N ALA A 19 -28.74 -24.82 -14.09
CA ALA A 19 -30.10 -25.36 -14.13
C ALA A 19 -30.37 -26.39 -13.01
N LYS A 20 -29.42 -27.26 -12.70
CA LYS A 20 -29.53 -28.24 -11.59
C LYS A 20 -29.54 -27.57 -10.22
N ARG A 21 -28.68 -26.54 -10.07
CA ARG A 21 -28.65 -25.77 -8.82
C ARG A 21 -29.91 -25.00 -8.57
N ARG A 22 -30.47 -24.36 -9.61
CA ARG A 22 -31.72 -23.60 -9.52
C ARG A 22 -32.94 -24.49 -9.24
N ALA A 23 -32.87 -25.78 -9.60
CA ALA A 23 -33.89 -26.74 -9.30
C ALA A 23 -33.86 -27.30 -7.87
N ASP A 24 -32.80 -26.97 -7.09
CA ASP A 24 -32.68 -27.35 -5.67
C ASP A 24 -33.75 -26.60 -4.85
N LYS A 25 -34.47 -27.33 -4.02
CA LYS A 25 -35.55 -26.77 -3.15
C LYS A 25 -35.03 -25.71 -2.16
N ASN A 26 -33.76 -25.78 -1.82
CA ASN A 26 -33.11 -24.86 -0.87
C ASN A 26 -32.35 -23.73 -1.58
N PHE A 27 -32.41 -23.64 -2.91
CA PHE A 27 -31.59 -22.68 -3.68
C PHE A 27 -31.78 -21.24 -3.22
N ASP A 28 -33.04 -20.82 -3.05
CA ASP A 28 -33.36 -19.45 -2.64
C ASP A 28 -32.87 -19.16 -1.22
N GLN A 29 -33.01 -20.13 -0.30
CA GLN A 29 -32.50 -20.01 1.06
C GLN A 29 -30.96 -19.96 1.09
N ILE A 30 -30.30 -20.87 0.37
CA ILE A 30 -28.83 -20.87 0.25
C ILE A 30 -28.31 -19.57 -0.37
N GLN A 31 -28.99 -19.05 -1.38
CA GLN A 31 -28.66 -17.75 -1.97
C GLN A 31 -28.83 -16.61 -0.97
N ALA A 32 -29.92 -16.57 -0.24
CA ALA A 32 -30.18 -15.55 0.78
C ALA A 32 -29.11 -15.60 1.88
N ASP A 33 -28.74 -16.81 2.34
CA ASP A 33 -27.69 -17.01 3.34
C ASP A 33 -26.31 -16.56 2.82
N ILE A 34 -25.95 -16.92 1.58
CA ILE A 34 -24.71 -16.50 0.93
C ILE A 34 -24.68 -14.98 0.76
N TYR A 35 -25.74 -14.35 0.26
CA TYR A 35 -25.78 -12.90 0.12
C TYR A 35 -25.77 -12.20 1.49
N GLY A 36 -26.45 -12.75 2.50
CA GLY A 36 -26.38 -12.25 3.87
C GLY A 36 -24.95 -12.31 4.45
N GLU A 37 -24.21 -13.37 4.18
CA GLU A 37 -22.81 -13.49 4.52
C GLU A 37 -21.94 -12.43 3.80
N TYR A 38 -22.18 -12.19 2.49
CA TYR A 38 -21.46 -11.14 1.74
C TYR A 38 -21.76 -9.74 2.25
N GLU A 39 -23.02 -9.44 2.60
CA GLU A 39 -23.38 -8.16 3.20
C GLU A 39 -22.73 -7.94 4.57
N ASN A 40 -22.50 -9.01 5.31
CA ASN A 40 -21.86 -8.98 6.62
C ASN A 40 -20.33 -9.08 6.56
N THR A 41 -19.76 -9.46 5.41
CA THR A 41 -18.32 -9.66 5.24
C THR A 41 -17.64 -8.35 4.85
N PHE A 42 -16.56 -7.99 5.56
CA PHE A 42 -15.69 -6.90 5.16
C PHE A 42 -14.78 -7.37 4.02
N MET A 43 -14.87 -6.73 2.87
CA MET A 43 -13.99 -6.94 1.72
C MET A 43 -13.19 -5.69 1.42
N MET A 44 -11.91 -5.86 1.16
CA MET A 44 -11.04 -4.79 0.70
C MET A 44 -10.12 -5.27 -0.42
N TYR A 45 -9.79 -4.37 -1.33
CA TYR A 45 -8.75 -4.56 -2.31
C TYR A 45 -7.47 -3.90 -1.85
N LEU A 46 -6.38 -4.66 -1.79
CA LEU A 46 -5.05 -4.15 -1.48
C LEU A 46 -4.10 -4.40 -2.66
N PRO A 47 -3.94 -3.45 -3.57
CA PRO A 47 -3.10 -3.61 -4.76
C PRO A 47 -1.62 -3.50 -4.41
N ARG A 48 -1.06 -4.52 -3.76
CA ARG A 48 0.33 -4.56 -3.27
C ARG A 48 1.34 -4.60 -4.42
N LEU A 49 2.38 -3.82 -4.29
CA LEU A 49 3.53 -3.78 -5.21
C LEU A 49 4.85 -3.86 -4.43
N CYS A 50 5.98 -3.64 -5.10
CA CYS A 50 7.25 -3.48 -4.40
C CYS A 50 7.24 -2.18 -3.60
N GLU A 51 7.53 -2.26 -2.32
CA GLU A 51 7.45 -1.13 -1.38
C GLU A 51 8.63 -0.17 -1.48
N HIS A 52 9.67 -0.49 -2.27
CA HIS A 52 10.90 0.32 -2.40
C HIS A 52 11.42 0.84 -1.04
N CYS A 53 11.59 -0.08 -0.11
CA CYS A 53 11.88 0.17 1.29
C CYS A 53 13.12 1.04 1.51
N LEU A 54 13.10 1.89 2.54
CA LEU A 54 14.27 2.64 2.97
C LEU A 54 15.33 1.73 3.60
N ASN A 55 14.90 0.68 4.30
CA ASN A 55 15.74 -0.39 4.85
C ASN A 55 15.48 -1.71 4.10
N PRO A 56 16.02 -1.89 2.87
CA PRO A 56 15.64 -2.97 1.98
C PRO A 56 16.38 -4.28 2.30
N THR A 57 15.70 -5.24 2.91
CA THR A 57 16.24 -6.58 3.20
C THR A 57 16.63 -7.36 1.94
N CYS A 58 16.01 -7.06 0.80
CA CYS A 58 16.38 -7.66 -0.49
C CYS A 58 17.74 -7.19 -0.99
N VAL A 59 18.16 -5.96 -0.69
CA VAL A 59 19.51 -5.46 -0.98
C VAL A 59 20.52 -6.20 -0.09
N ALA A 60 20.24 -6.26 1.22
CA ALA A 60 21.12 -6.94 2.18
C ALA A 60 21.29 -8.44 1.88
N SER A 61 20.28 -9.08 1.27
CA SER A 61 20.32 -10.52 0.95
C SER A 61 20.97 -10.86 -0.40
N CYS A 62 21.42 -9.87 -1.18
CA CYS A 62 22.00 -10.11 -2.50
C CYS A 62 23.53 -10.27 -2.43
N PRO A 63 24.10 -11.49 -2.60
CA PRO A 63 25.53 -11.69 -2.47
C PRO A 63 26.35 -11.04 -3.59
N SER A 64 25.76 -10.83 -4.78
CA SER A 64 26.43 -10.19 -5.91
C SER A 64 26.36 -8.65 -5.89
N GLY A 65 25.63 -8.06 -4.93
CA GLY A 65 25.38 -6.63 -4.92
C GLY A 65 24.60 -6.12 -6.12
N ALA A 66 23.89 -7.02 -6.85
CA ALA A 66 23.11 -6.64 -8.02
C ALA A 66 21.87 -5.81 -7.66
N ILE A 67 21.29 -6.01 -6.46
CA ILE A 67 20.22 -5.16 -5.97
C ILE A 67 20.83 -4.01 -5.19
N TYR A 68 20.44 -2.81 -5.56
CA TYR A 68 20.96 -1.60 -4.94
C TYR A 68 19.86 -0.57 -4.75
N LYS A 69 20.10 0.38 -3.87
CA LYS A 69 19.26 1.54 -3.64
C LYS A 69 19.94 2.74 -4.29
N ARG A 70 19.20 3.48 -5.08
CA ARG A 70 19.68 4.74 -5.68
C ARG A 70 19.87 5.77 -4.57
N GLU A 71 20.96 6.52 -4.61
CA GLU A 71 21.27 7.52 -3.58
C GLU A 71 20.39 8.76 -3.72
N GLU A 72 20.07 9.15 -4.96
CA GLU A 72 19.36 10.37 -5.28
C GLU A 72 17.86 10.36 -4.89
N ASP A 73 17.19 9.21 -4.93
CA ASP A 73 15.74 9.11 -4.70
C ASP A 73 15.31 7.91 -3.85
N GLY A 74 16.24 7.08 -3.45
CA GLY A 74 15.99 5.90 -2.64
C GLY A 74 15.27 4.75 -3.37
N ILE A 75 15.13 4.82 -4.68
CA ILE A 75 14.51 3.75 -5.48
C ILE A 75 15.41 2.51 -5.48
N VAL A 76 14.83 1.35 -5.19
CA VAL A 76 15.57 0.08 -5.19
C VAL A 76 15.47 -0.57 -6.57
N LEU A 77 16.62 -0.82 -7.20
CA LEU A 77 16.73 -1.40 -8.55
C LEU A 77 17.55 -2.69 -8.54
N ILE A 78 17.53 -3.40 -9.66
CA ILE A 78 18.35 -4.58 -9.92
C ILE A 78 19.21 -4.30 -11.16
N ASP A 79 20.50 -4.30 -10.98
CA ASP A 79 21.48 -4.32 -12.07
C ASP A 79 21.45 -5.71 -12.73
N GLN A 80 20.96 -5.75 -13.96
CA GLN A 80 20.78 -7.00 -14.67
C GLN A 80 22.13 -7.63 -15.09
N ASP A 81 23.17 -6.85 -15.24
CA ASP A 81 24.49 -7.37 -15.63
C ASP A 81 25.19 -8.05 -14.45
N LYS A 82 24.97 -7.55 -13.24
CA LYS A 82 25.48 -8.14 -11.99
C LYS A 82 24.61 -9.27 -11.44
N CYS A 83 23.34 -9.36 -11.85
CA CYS A 83 22.45 -10.40 -11.34
C CYS A 83 22.92 -11.79 -11.80
N ARG A 84 23.10 -12.71 -10.83
CA ARG A 84 23.52 -14.11 -11.08
C ARG A 84 22.39 -15.13 -10.87
N GLY A 85 21.16 -14.65 -10.64
CA GLY A 85 20.00 -15.52 -10.54
C GLY A 85 19.92 -16.39 -9.28
N TRP A 86 20.63 -16.06 -8.21
CA TRP A 86 20.64 -16.87 -6.95
C TRP A 86 19.34 -16.82 -6.17
N ARG A 87 18.42 -15.93 -6.51
CA ARG A 87 17.06 -15.81 -5.95
C ARG A 87 16.98 -15.51 -4.44
N MET A 88 18.09 -15.26 -3.74
CA MET A 88 18.08 -14.92 -2.31
C MET A 88 17.27 -13.65 -2.01
N CYS A 89 17.24 -12.70 -2.93
CA CYS A 89 16.41 -11.51 -2.85
C CYS A 89 14.90 -11.81 -2.79
N ILE A 90 14.43 -12.89 -3.43
CA ILE A 90 13.02 -13.32 -3.39
C ILE A 90 12.68 -13.79 -1.97
N SER A 91 13.57 -14.58 -1.37
CA SER A 91 13.43 -15.05 0.02
C SER A 91 13.56 -13.89 1.01
N GLY A 92 14.51 -12.99 0.79
CA GLY A 92 14.78 -11.83 1.64
C GLY A 92 13.68 -10.76 1.61
N CYS A 93 12.82 -10.72 0.59
CA CYS A 93 11.72 -9.75 0.52
C CYS A 93 10.51 -10.22 1.34
N PRO A 94 10.12 -9.55 2.45
CA PRO A 94 8.96 -9.95 3.24
C PRO A 94 7.65 -9.76 2.46
N TYR A 95 7.59 -8.79 1.56
CA TYR A 95 6.42 -8.53 0.70
C TYR A 95 6.31 -9.47 -0.50
N LYS A 96 7.35 -10.28 -0.79
CA LYS A 96 7.42 -11.20 -1.94
C LYS A 96 7.13 -10.51 -3.29
N LYS A 97 7.77 -9.36 -3.53
CA LYS A 97 7.59 -8.53 -4.73
C LYS A 97 8.80 -8.53 -5.67
N ILE A 98 9.62 -9.56 -5.59
CA ILE A 98 10.69 -9.85 -6.54
C ILE A 98 10.34 -11.18 -7.22
N TYR A 99 10.47 -11.19 -8.52
CA TYR A 99 10.11 -12.32 -9.37
C TYR A 99 11.34 -12.85 -10.10
N TYR A 100 11.35 -14.13 -10.42
CA TYR A 100 12.40 -14.73 -11.21
C TYR A 100 11.93 -14.93 -12.64
N ASN A 101 12.67 -14.37 -13.59
CA ASN A 101 12.41 -14.58 -15.01
C ASN A 101 13.18 -15.81 -15.51
N TRP A 102 12.46 -16.88 -15.77
CA TRP A 102 13.04 -18.15 -16.23
C TRP A 102 13.66 -18.07 -17.62
N LYS A 103 13.27 -17.09 -18.45
CA LYS A 103 13.83 -16.90 -19.78
C LYS A 103 15.21 -16.25 -19.73
N SER A 104 15.38 -15.24 -18.89
CA SER A 104 16.64 -14.50 -18.71
C SER A 104 17.56 -15.12 -17.66
N GLY A 105 17.03 -15.98 -16.77
CA GLY A 105 17.76 -16.52 -15.62
C GLY A 105 18.05 -15.48 -14.54
N LYS A 106 17.30 -14.38 -14.50
CA LYS A 106 17.56 -13.23 -13.61
C LYS A 106 16.33 -12.84 -12.81
N SER A 107 16.55 -12.12 -11.72
CA SER A 107 15.47 -11.57 -10.89
C SER A 107 15.02 -10.22 -11.43
N GLU A 108 13.72 -9.97 -11.36
CA GLU A 108 13.06 -8.76 -11.82
C GLU A 108 12.10 -8.23 -10.76
N LYS A 109 11.87 -6.93 -10.73
CA LYS A 109 10.94 -6.28 -9.81
C LYS A 109 10.42 -4.95 -10.37
N CYS A 110 9.45 -4.36 -9.70
CA CYS A 110 9.00 -3.00 -9.97
C CYS A 110 10.20 -2.03 -9.98
N ILE A 111 10.25 -1.13 -10.95
CA ILE A 111 11.28 -0.10 -11.10
C ILE A 111 10.81 1.28 -10.61
N PHE A 112 9.65 1.37 -9.92
CA PHE A 112 9.03 2.63 -9.46
C PHE A 112 8.67 3.60 -10.60
N CYS A 113 8.61 3.13 -11.82
CA CYS A 113 8.46 3.96 -13.03
C CYS A 113 9.46 5.11 -13.08
N TYR A 114 10.72 4.91 -12.64
CA TYR A 114 11.69 5.99 -12.52
C TYR A 114 11.85 6.84 -13.79
N PRO A 115 11.74 6.33 -15.03
CA PRO A 115 11.82 7.20 -16.22
C PRO A 115 10.67 8.21 -16.30
N ARG A 116 9.50 7.87 -15.73
CA ARG A 116 8.37 8.79 -15.63
C ARG A 116 8.57 9.80 -14.51
N ILE A 117 9.06 9.33 -13.35
CA ILE A 117 9.37 10.19 -12.20
C ILE A 117 10.40 11.25 -12.59
N GLU A 118 11.47 10.87 -13.28
CA GLU A 118 12.51 11.77 -13.79
C GLU A 118 11.98 12.80 -14.78
N SER A 119 10.93 12.46 -15.53
CA SER A 119 10.22 13.40 -16.43
C SER A 119 9.08 14.18 -15.74
N GLY A 120 8.96 14.11 -14.41
CA GLY A 120 7.93 14.81 -13.63
C GLY A 120 6.53 14.20 -13.72
N GLN A 121 6.40 12.95 -14.18
CA GLN A 121 5.12 12.25 -14.31
C GLN A 121 4.92 11.26 -13.15
N PRO A 122 3.67 11.02 -12.73
CA PRO A 122 3.37 10.04 -11.69
C PRO A 122 3.62 8.62 -12.18
N THR A 123 3.76 7.68 -11.24
CA THR A 123 3.83 6.25 -11.57
C THR A 123 2.52 5.77 -12.17
N ILE A 124 2.58 4.92 -13.20
CA ILE A 124 1.38 4.39 -13.89
C ILE A 124 0.41 3.73 -12.90
N CYS A 125 0.92 2.97 -11.95
CA CYS A 125 0.09 2.23 -11.01
C CYS A 125 -0.66 3.12 -10.01
N SER A 126 -0.18 4.32 -9.68
CA SER A 126 -0.95 5.27 -8.88
C SER A 126 -1.94 6.06 -9.72
N GLU A 127 -1.55 6.42 -10.95
CA GLU A 127 -2.41 7.14 -11.89
C GLU A 127 -3.65 6.33 -12.29
N THR A 128 -3.46 5.05 -12.59
CA THR A 128 -4.53 4.12 -13.01
C THR A 128 -5.29 3.47 -11.86
N CYS A 129 -4.98 3.80 -10.62
CA CYS A 129 -5.65 3.20 -9.46
C CYS A 129 -7.08 3.72 -9.32
N VAL A 130 -8.06 2.96 -9.81
CA VAL A 130 -9.50 3.34 -9.78
C VAL A 130 -9.98 3.61 -8.35
N GLY A 131 -9.59 2.76 -7.39
CA GLY A 131 -9.96 2.91 -5.98
C GLY A 131 -9.21 4.00 -5.24
N ARG A 132 -8.20 4.62 -5.86
CA ARG A 132 -7.32 5.59 -5.20
C ARG A 132 -6.78 5.11 -3.86
N ILE A 133 -6.33 3.85 -3.84
CA ILE A 133 -5.95 3.15 -2.61
C ILE A 133 -4.45 3.32 -2.33
N ARG A 134 -3.60 3.35 -3.37
CA ARG A 134 -2.14 3.39 -3.22
C ARG A 134 -1.53 4.66 -3.76
N TYR A 135 -0.54 5.15 -3.04
CA TYR A 135 0.21 6.35 -3.37
C TYR A 135 1.70 6.07 -3.25
N LEU A 136 2.44 6.46 -4.25
CA LEU A 136 3.88 6.37 -4.28
C LEU A 136 4.45 7.53 -5.11
N GLY A 137 5.56 8.07 -4.65
CA GLY A 137 6.24 9.22 -5.24
C GLY A 137 7.56 9.45 -4.53
N VAL A 138 8.30 10.42 -4.99
CA VAL A 138 9.56 10.82 -4.34
C VAL A 138 9.24 11.48 -3.00
N LEU A 139 9.99 11.06 -1.98
CA LEU A 139 9.96 11.62 -0.63
C LEU A 139 11.39 11.91 -0.20
N LEU A 140 11.63 13.07 0.38
CA LEU A 140 12.89 13.38 1.05
C LEU A 140 12.93 12.72 2.41
N TYR A 141 14.06 12.17 2.79
CA TYR A 141 14.23 11.44 4.05
C TYR A 141 15.62 11.62 4.63
N ASP A 142 15.71 11.50 5.95
CA ASP A 142 16.96 11.51 6.69
C ASP A 142 17.54 10.08 6.73
N ALA A 143 18.66 9.87 6.05
CA ALA A 143 19.29 8.56 5.95
C ALA A 143 19.84 8.05 7.30
N ASP A 144 20.28 8.94 8.18
CA ASP A 144 20.83 8.59 9.49
C ASP A 144 19.77 8.05 10.44
N LYS A 145 18.52 8.55 10.33
CA LYS A 145 17.39 8.09 11.13
C LYS A 145 16.84 6.72 10.74
N ILE A 146 17.19 6.20 9.56
CA ILE A 146 16.67 4.90 9.08
C ILE A 146 17.00 3.78 10.08
N LYS A 147 18.24 3.72 10.55
CA LYS A 147 18.69 2.68 11.49
C LYS A 147 17.99 2.79 12.84
N GLU A 148 17.82 4.00 13.33
CA GLU A 148 17.14 4.27 14.59
C GLU A 148 15.67 3.85 14.50
N ALA A 149 14.95 4.30 13.48
CA ALA A 149 13.55 3.94 13.24
C ALA A 149 13.36 2.42 13.09
N ALA A 150 14.23 1.76 12.34
CA ALA A 150 14.18 0.29 12.19
C ALA A 150 14.49 -0.47 13.49
N SER A 151 15.19 0.15 14.44
CA SER A 151 15.60 -0.45 15.72
C SER A 151 14.64 -0.14 16.87
N THR A 152 13.55 0.58 16.63
CA THR A 152 12.53 0.93 17.65
C THR A 152 12.05 -0.32 18.39
N PRO A 153 12.18 -0.40 19.75
CA PRO A 153 11.89 -1.63 20.49
C PRO A 153 10.41 -2.03 20.44
N ASN A 154 9.52 -1.07 20.63
CA ASN A 154 8.09 -1.33 20.65
C ASN A 154 7.49 -1.25 19.24
N GLU A 155 6.82 -2.31 18.80
CA GLU A 155 6.25 -2.39 17.46
C GLU A 155 5.18 -1.33 17.17
N LYS A 156 4.41 -0.92 18.17
CA LYS A 156 3.38 0.12 18.02
C LYS A 156 3.96 1.50 17.71
N ASP A 157 5.20 1.74 18.09
CA ASP A 157 5.87 3.02 17.84
C ASP A 157 6.54 3.07 16.44
N LEU A 158 6.62 1.93 15.74
CA LEU A 158 7.27 1.83 14.42
C LEU A 158 6.64 2.74 13.37
N TYR A 159 5.31 2.86 13.38
CA TYR A 159 4.63 3.76 12.45
C TYR A 159 5.07 5.21 12.66
N LYS A 160 5.09 5.69 13.91
CA LYS A 160 5.53 7.04 14.25
C LYS A 160 7.01 7.23 13.93
N ALA A 161 7.86 6.28 14.32
CA ALA A 161 9.29 6.32 14.01
C ALA A 161 9.56 6.38 12.51
N GLN A 162 8.74 5.71 11.69
CA GLN A 162 8.83 5.81 10.23
C GLN A 162 8.46 7.19 9.72
N LEU A 163 7.42 7.84 10.27
CA LEU A 163 7.05 9.20 9.87
C LEU A 163 8.16 10.21 10.15
N ASP A 164 8.86 10.07 11.27
CA ASP A 164 9.94 10.96 11.72
C ASP A 164 11.21 10.88 10.82
N VAL A 165 11.30 9.89 9.94
CA VAL A 165 12.38 9.77 8.96
C VAL A 165 12.18 10.70 7.76
N PHE A 166 10.93 11.03 7.41
CA PHE A 166 10.62 11.82 6.22
C PHE A 166 10.67 13.32 6.51
N LEU A 167 11.16 14.07 5.54
CA LEU A 167 11.42 15.50 5.64
C LEU A 167 10.45 16.29 4.76
N ASP A 168 10.06 17.51 5.21
CA ASP A 168 9.20 18.39 4.42
C ASP A 168 9.97 18.93 3.21
N PRO A 169 9.54 18.62 1.99
CA PRO A 169 10.21 19.08 0.78
C PRO A 169 10.06 20.59 0.54
N ASN A 170 9.23 21.28 1.30
CA ASN A 170 9.01 22.73 1.20
C ASN A 170 9.81 23.52 2.26
N ASP A 171 10.45 22.85 3.22
CA ASP A 171 11.27 23.52 4.23
C ASP A 171 12.57 24.01 3.59
N PRO A 172 12.89 25.33 3.65
CA PRO A 172 14.11 25.89 3.08
C PRO A 172 15.40 25.24 3.63
N ALA A 173 15.41 24.87 4.92
CA ALA A 173 16.55 24.23 5.54
C ALA A 173 16.80 22.82 4.98
N VAL A 174 15.72 22.07 4.73
CA VAL A 174 15.78 20.74 4.11
C VAL A 174 16.26 20.85 2.66
N ILE A 175 15.79 21.84 1.90
CA ILE A 175 16.20 22.05 0.52
C ILE A 175 17.69 22.40 0.46
N GLU A 176 18.15 23.32 1.31
CA GLU A 176 19.57 23.71 1.36
C GLU A 176 20.48 22.51 1.70
N GLN A 177 20.09 21.70 2.68
CA GLN A 177 20.85 20.52 3.06
C GLN A 177 20.84 19.47 1.94
N ALA A 178 19.68 19.19 1.34
CA ALA A 178 19.58 18.24 0.24
C ALA A 178 20.47 18.61 -0.95
N LEU A 179 20.54 19.91 -1.29
CA LEU A 179 21.44 20.39 -2.35
C LEU A 179 22.93 20.22 -1.97
N LYS A 180 23.28 20.44 -0.69
CA LYS A 180 24.65 20.21 -0.19
C LYS A 180 25.02 18.73 -0.26
N ASP A 181 24.07 17.85 0.01
CA ASP A 181 24.25 16.40 -0.06
C ASP A 181 24.21 15.85 -1.51
N GLY A 182 24.06 16.73 -2.50
CA GLY A 182 24.12 16.36 -3.91
C GLY A 182 22.81 15.86 -4.50
N VAL A 183 21.67 16.03 -3.81
CA VAL A 183 20.35 15.67 -4.35
C VAL A 183 20.00 16.65 -5.49
N PRO A 184 19.69 16.16 -6.70
CA PRO A 184 19.37 17.03 -7.81
C PRO A 184 18.09 17.84 -7.56
N MET A 185 18.06 19.09 -8.02
CA MET A 185 16.90 19.98 -7.87
C MET A 185 15.61 19.37 -8.49
N SER A 186 15.74 18.61 -9.57
CA SER A 186 14.61 17.90 -10.19
C SER A 186 13.95 16.88 -9.26
N VAL A 187 14.71 16.26 -8.38
CA VAL A 187 14.21 15.30 -7.35
C VAL A 187 13.45 16.07 -6.27
N ILE A 188 13.99 17.22 -5.82
CA ILE A 188 13.34 18.10 -4.83
C ILE A 188 12.02 18.62 -5.38
N GLU A 189 12.01 19.13 -6.62
CA GLU A 189 10.77 19.58 -7.28
C GLU A 189 9.74 18.46 -7.45
N SER A 190 10.19 17.23 -7.74
CA SER A 190 9.31 16.07 -7.81
C SER A 190 8.69 15.74 -6.46
N ALA A 191 9.47 15.85 -5.37
CA ALA A 191 8.99 15.68 -4.01
C ALA A 191 7.96 16.75 -3.62
N GLN A 192 8.20 18.02 -3.97
CA GLN A 192 7.29 19.14 -3.71
C GLN A 192 5.95 18.99 -4.46
N LYS A 193 5.99 18.53 -5.70
CA LYS A 193 4.79 18.32 -6.55
C LYS A 193 4.04 17.04 -6.15
N SER A 194 4.68 16.11 -5.48
CA SER A 194 4.09 14.83 -5.07
C SER A 194 3.05 15.04 -3.97
N PRO A 195 1.82 14.51 -4.12
CA PRO A 195 0.82 14.57 -3.06
C PRO A 195 1.13 13.61 -1.90
N VAL A 196 2.12 12.74 -2.04
CA VAL A 196 2.38 11.65 -1.08
C VAL A 196 2.78 12.19 0.28
N TYR A 197 3.63 13.20 0.35
CA TYR A 197 4.02 13.82 1.61
C TYR A 197 2.78 14.34 2.37
N LYS A 198 1.93 15.12 1.71
CA LYS A 198 0.68 15.63 2.31
C LYS A 198 -0.23 14.52 2.80
N LEU A 199 -0.41 13.49 2.00
CA LEU A 199 -1.33 12.39 2.34
C LEU A 199 -0.83 11.54 3.50
N ALA A 200 0.48 11.29 3.56
CA ALA A 200 1.08 10.41 4.55
C ALA A 200 1.51 11.15 5.83
N MET A 201 2.12 12.34 5.71
CA MET A 201 2.69 13.08 6.84
C MET A 201 1.71 14.10 7.41
N ASP A 202 1.24 15.06 6.60
CA ASP A 202 0.39 16.15 7.10
C ASP A 202 -1.02 15.68 7.43
N TRP A 203 -1.64 14.96 6.51
CA TRP A 203 -3.03 14.53 6.64
C TRP A 203 -3.18 13.15 7.26
N GLN A 204 -2.14 12.36 7.30
CA GLN A 204 -2.12 11.00 7.86
C GLN A 204 -3.31 10.15 7.38
N LEU A 205 -3.62 10.25 6.10
CA LEU A 205 -4.69 9.49 5.43
C LEU A 205 -4.18 8.20 4.79
N ALA A 206 -2.93 8.21 4.37
CA ALA A 206 -2.26 7.07 3.78
C ALA A 206 -1.23 6.50 4.75
N LEU A 207 -1.20 5.19 4.87
CA LEU A 207 -0.45 4.44 5.88
C LEU A 207 0.48 3.43 5.20
N PRO A 208 1.63 3.10 5.81
CA PRO A 208 2.56 2.10 5.29
C PRO A 208 1.99 0.69 5.45
N LEU A 209 2.50 -0.25 4.68
CA LEU A 209 2.14 -1.66 4.79
C LEU A 209 3.15 -2.40 5.66
N HIS A 210 2.67 -3.12 6.68
CA HIS A 210 3.47 -3.98 7.54
C HIS A 210 4.71 -3.30 8.15
N PRO A 211 4.54 -2.23 8.96
CA PRO A 211 5.67 -1.55 9.60
C PRO A 211 6.48 -2.50 10.50
N GLU A 212 5.86 -3.56 11.04
CA GLU A 212 6.51 -4.59 11.87
C GLU A 212 7.66 -5.31 11.13
N TYR A 213 7.70 -5.27 9.81
CA TYR A 213 8.84 -5.81 9.05
C TYR A 213 10.09 -4.93 9.13
N ARG A 214 10.00 -3.73 9.70
CA ARG A 214 11.12 -2.81 9.93
C ARG A 214 11.88 -2.43 8.66
N THR A 215 11.22 -2.53 7.52
CA THR A 215 11.79 -2.22 6.21
C THR A 215 11.55 -0.80 5.75
N LEU A 216 10.70 -0.04 6.46
CA LEU A 216 10.32 1.34 6.18
C LEU A 216 9.87 1.52 4.72
N PRO A 217 8.65 1.05 4.36
CA PRO A 217 8.13 1.13 3.01
C PRO A 217 7.90 2.58 2.56
N MET A 218 8.13 2.85 1.26
CA MET A 218 7.88 4.15 0.62
C MET A 218 6.55 4.19 -0.15
N VAL A 219 5.77 3.12 -0.12
CA VAL A 219 4.43 3.06 -0.71
C VAL A 219 3.39 3.17 0.39
N TRP A 220 2.37 3.98 0.15
CA TRP A 220 1.37 4.34 1.13
C TRP A 220 -0.02 3.93 0.67
N TYR A 221 -0.82 3.42 1.58
CA TYR A 221 -2.15 2.88 1.29
C TYR A 221 -3.23 3.61 2.08
N MET A 222 -4.29 4.03 1.41
CA MET A 222 -5.49 4.53 2.09
C MET A 222 -6.30 3.35 2.65
N PRO A 223 -6.72 3.43 3.92
CA PRO A 223 -7.62 2.42 4.47
C PRO A 223 -8.98 2.47 3.74
N PRO A 224 -9.62 1.30 3.56
CA PRO A 224 -10.91 1.23 2.89
C PRO A 224 -12.03 1.82 3.76
N LEU A 225 -12.98 2.47 3.11
CA LEU A 225 -14.23 2.90 3.73
C LEU A 225 -15.34 1.88 3.43
N SER A 226 -16.08 1.47 4.46
CA SER A 226 -17.30 0.70 4.30
C SER A 226 -18.40 1.57 3.66
N PRO A 227 -19.38 0.97 2.94
CA PRO A 227 -20.57 1.69 2.49
C PRO A 227 -21.31 2.33 3.67
N ILE A 228 -21.51 3.65 3.59
CA ILE A 228 -22.14 4.44 4.68
C ILE A 228 -23.63 4.14 4.80
N GLN A 229 -24.27 3.66 3.74
CA GLN A 229 -25.71 3.41 3.68
C GLN A 229 -26.22 2.54 4.85
N ASN A 230 -25.49 1.48 5.18
CA ASN A 230 -25.91 0.56 6.25
C ASN A 230 -25.81 1.20 7.66
N ALA A 231 -24.94 2.18 7.85
CA ALA A 231 -24.81 2.88 9.13
C ALA A 231 -25.93 3.91 9.34
N ALA A 232 -26.38 4.56 8.27
CA ALA A 232 -27.51 5.49 8.31
C ALA A 232 -28.84 4.76 8.57
N GLU A 233 -29.08 3.61 7.91
CA GLU A 233 -30.26 2.77 8.10
C GLU A 233 -30.33 2.15 9.50
N ALA A 234 -29.17 1.86 10.11
CA ALA A 234 -29.08 1.33 11.47
C ALA A 234 -29.24 2.39 12.59
N GLY A 235 -29.48 3.65 12.25
CA GLY A 235 -29.60 4.73 13.22
C GLY A 235 -28.32 5.06 13.99
N LYS A 236 -27.17 4.52 13.55
CA LYS A 236 -25.84 4.68 14.17
C LYS A 236 -25.08 5.85 13.56
N VAL A 237 -25.71 6.99 13.45
CA VAL A 237 -25.12 8.21 12.91
C VAL A 237 -24.68 9.05 14.12
N GLY A 238 -23.46 9.62 14.04
CA GLY A 238 -22.95 10.47 15.12
C GLY A 238 -23.83 11.69 15.40
N MET A 239 -23.54 12.41 16.48
CA MET A 239 -24.38 13.48 17.06
C MET A 239 -24.92 14.51 16.08
N ASP A 240 -24.25 14.72 14.93
CA ASP A 240 -24.66 15.72 13.93
C ASP A 240 -25.40 15.11 12.70
N GLY A 241 -25.71 13.82 12.73
CA GLY A 241 -26.41 13.15 11.62
C GLY A 241 -25.67 13.09 10.28
N LEU A 242 -24.52 13.72 10.16
CA LEU A 242 -23.74 13.87 8.92
C LEU A 242 -22.55 12.91 8.82
N ILE A 243 -21.90 12.61 9.91
CA ILE A 243 -20.68 11.78 9.93
C ILE A 243 -20.94 10.57 10.82
N PRO A 244 -20.93 9.34 10.25
CA PRO A 244 -21.08 8.13 11.06
C PRO A 244 -19.86 7.96 11.97
N ASP A 245 -20.10 7.47 13.18
CA ASP A 245 -19.00 7.12 14.09
C ASP A 245 -18.22 5.93 13.49
N VAL A 246 -16.88 6.00 13.57
CA VAL A 246 -16.00 4.94 13.05
C VAL A 246 -16.31 3.59 13.71
N ASP A 247 -16.66 3.60 14.98
CA ASP A 247 -16.97 2.38 15.73
C ASP A 247 -18.36 1.78 15.32
N SER A 248 -19.20 2.57 14.65
CA SER A 248 -20.47 2.07 14.07
C SER A 248 -20.31 1.45 12.69
N LEU A 249 -19.17 1.67 12.04
CA LEU A 249 -18.87 1.09 10.74
C LEU A 249 -18.42 -0.36 10.90
N ARG A 250 -18.78 -1.22 9.96
CA ARG A 250 -18.32 -2.62 9.91
C ARG A 250 -16.87 -2.74 9.42
N ILE A 251 -15.99 -1.84 9.86
CA ILE A 251 -14.58 -1.86 9.50
C ILE A 251 -13.83 -2.57 10.61
N PRO A 252 -13.09 -3.64 10.31
CA PRO A 252 -12.30 -4.35 11.30
C PRO A 252 -11.03 -3.55 11.64
N VAL A 253 -11.19 -2.50 12.47
CA VAL A 253 -10.12 -1.56 12.83
C VAL A 253 -8.87 -2.28 13.34
N LYS A 254 -9.06 -3.28 14.21
CA LYS A 254 -7.95 -4.09 14.74
C LYS A 254 -7.16 -4.82 13.64
N TYR A 255 -7.86 -5.38 12.64
CA TYR A 255 -7.21 -6.05 11.50
C TYR A 255 -6.41 -5.05 10.66
N LEU A 256 -6.99 -3.88 10.37
CA LEU A 256 -6.31 -2.82 9.63
C LEU A 256 -5.11 -2.27 10.42
N ALA A 257 -5.24 -2.12 11.74
CA ALA A 257 -4.15 -1.68 12.60
C ALA A 257 -2.98 -2.67 12.58
N ASN A 258 -3.25 -3.96 12.67
CA ASN A 258 -2.20 -4.97 12.57
C ASN A 258 -1.46 -4.92 11.22
N MET A 259 -2.16 -4.60 10.14
CA MET A 259 -1.58 -4.57 8.79
C MET A 259 -0.84 -3.26 8.47
N LEU A 260 -1.33 -2.12 8.97
CA LEU A 260 -0.89 -0.79 8.53
C LEU A 260 -0.14 0.01 9.61
N THR A 261 -0.29 -0.33 10.88
CA THR A 261 0.27 0.43 12.01
C THR A 261 0.84 -0.45 13.13
N ALA A 262 1.21 -1.70 12.80
CA ALA A 262 1.76 -2.67 13.75
C ALA A 262 0.91 -2.81 15.04
N GLY A 263 -0.42 -2.76 14.92
CA GLY A 263 -1.38 -2.97 16.01
C GLY A 263 -1.79 -1.71 16.78
N ASP A 264 -1.32 -0.53 16.41
CA ASP A 264 -1.82 0.74 16.95
C ASP A 264 -3.11 1.14 16.21
N GLU A 265 -4.25 1.16 16.92
CA GLU A 265 -5.55 1.51 16.35
C GLU A 265 -5.76 3.03 16.19
N ALA A 266 -5.01 3.85 16.92
CA ALA A 266 -5.24 5.29 16.93
C ALA A 266 -5.02 5.95 15.57
N PRO A 267 -3.94 5.68 14.81
CA PRO A 267 -3.74 6.25 13.48
C PRO A 267 -4.80 5.77 12.47
N ILE A 268 -5.25 4.52 12.56
CA ILE A 268 -6.33 3.99 11.70
C ILE A 268 -7.64 4.73 11.95
N LYS A 269 -8.04 4.87 13.20
CA LYS A 269 -9.26 5.61 13.58
C LYS A 269 -9.20 7.06 13.11
N LEU A 270 -8.04 7.70 13.25
CA LEU A 270 -7.81 9.08 12.79
C LEU A 270 -7.96 9.17 11.26
N ALA A 271 -7.30 8.29 10.51
CA ALA A 271 -7.39 8.27 9.05
C ALA A 271 -8.82 8.03 8.57
N LEU A 272 -9.53 7.07 9.16
CA LEU A 272 -10.93 6.79 8.84
C LEU A 272 -11.85 7.97 9.14
N LYS A 273 -11.71 8.64 10.30
CA LYS A 273 -12.47 9.85 10.64
C LYS A 273 -12.25 10.96 9.62
N ARG A 274 -11.01 11.22 9.24
CA ARG A 274 -10.65 12.24 8.23
C ARG A 274 -11.23 11.90 6.86
N LEU A 275 -11.15 10.62 6.42
CA LEU A 275 -11.71 10.17 5.15
C LEU A 275 -13.23 10.29 5.12
N LEU A 276 -13.91 9.98 6.22
CA LEU A 276 -15.36 10.16 6.35
C LEU A 276 -15.76 11.64 6.26
N ALA A 277 -15.04 12.51 6.98
CA ALA A 277 -15.29 13.95 6.93
C ALA A 277 -15.10 14.50 5.50
N MET A 278 -14.03 14.11 4.80
CA MET A 278 -13.81 14.49 3.40
C MET A 278 -14.93 14.00 2.48
N ARG A 279 -15.46 12.80 2.71
CA ARG A 279 -16.56 12.24 1.92
C ARG A 279 -17.87 12.97 2.17
N SER A 280 -18.14 13.32 3.41
CA SER A 280 -19.33 14.11 3.79
C SER A 280 -19.30 15.52 3.20
N TYR A 281 -18.13 16.16 3.18
CA TYR A 281 -17.95 17.47 2.56
C TYR A 281 -18.18 17.48 1.05
N LYS A 282 -17.94 16.37 0.35
CA LYS A 282 -18.17 16.24 -1.10
C LYS A 282 -19.62 15.95 -1.51
N ARG A 283 -20.48 15.64 -0.57
CA ARG A 283 -21.93 15.45 -0.79
C ARG A 283 -22.70 16.74 -0.60
#